data_3d5d856c84320f1dbdd477f64ab98535
#
_entry.id   3d5d856c84320f1dbdd477f64ab98535
#
_cell.length_a   1.000
_cell.length_b   1.000
_cell.length_c   1.000
_cell.angle_alpha   90.00
_cell.angle_beta   90.00
_cell.angle_gamma   90.00
#
_symmetry.space_group_name_H-M   'P 1'
#
loop_
_entity.id
_entity.type
_entity.pdbx_description
1 polymer ?
#
loop_
_entity_poly.entity_id
_entity_poly.type
_entity_poly.pdbx_seq_one_letter_code
_entity_poly.pdbx_strand_id
1 'polypeptide(L)'
;MYHEKLPETKLNSTFPTLKVLGWLAAILTVVAVMYLIGPQVEVDESVTAPKLPDNLNSYLWVTESQYALRPDMEKKIVWSNPRAPQITPYSVVYLHGFSASRQEIDPFCEQLAFELRANLFLTRLAGHGRDGEAMAEPEVKDWLRDTLEAYAIGERLGRKVIVVGTSTGASLALWLALREEVKNLHALVLFSPNFSPRNKLAGLAAGPWGDQITRLLVGPYREFQPESPEHAKGWTTRYRSEAVPTLMGLVQLVERLPLHTLTTPTFVAYSPNDKVVDVSQIERRFTELGSMPKVLMPYEEPGDPSYHVLAGRILSPRNTESLLQEVSRFLHKLPE
;
A
#
# COMPACT_ATOMS: atom_id res chain seq x y z
N MET A 1 -43.00 -0.49 -85.14
CA MET A 1 -43.16 -0.71 -83.65
C MET A 1 -41.92 -1.44 -83.16
N TYR A 2 -40.95 -0.71 -82.67
CA TYR A 2 -39.74 -1.27 -82.05
C TYR A 2 -39.95 -1.28 -80.55
N HIS A 3 -39.96 -2.48 -79.97
CA HIS A 3 -39.89 -2.66 -78.47
C HIS A 3 -38.47 -2.65 -78.07
N GLU A 4 -38.05 -1.58 -77.45
CA GLU A 4 -36.74 -1.44 -76.80
C GLU A 4 -36.80 -2.15 -75.39
N LYS A 5 -36.01 -3.26 -75.29
CA LYS A 5 -35.81 -3.96 -74.00
C LYS A 5 -34.83 -3.19 -73.14
N LEU A 6 -35.28 -2.65 -72.06
CA LEU A 6 -34.44 -2.09 -71.02
C LEU A 6 -33.53 -3.18 -70.42
N PRO A 7 -32.24 -2.86 -70.14
CA PRO A 7 -31.34 -3.83 -69.53
C PRO A 7 -31.69 -4.07 -68.04
N GLU A 8 -31.84 -5.34 -67.66
CA GLU A 8 -31.94 -5.76 -66.30
C GLU A 8 -30.59 -5.48 -65.58
N THR A 9 -30.53 -4.48 -64.72
CA THR A 9 -29.43 -4.25 -63.78
C THR A 9 -29.47 -5.35 -62.71
N LYS A 10 -28.61 -6.36 -62.85
CA LYS A 10 -28.32 -7.31 -61.76
C LYS A 10 -27.66 -6.54 -60.61
N LEU A 11 -28.43 -6.31 -59.56
CA LEU A 11 -27.91 -5.88 -58.25
C LEU A 11 -27.09 -7.04 -57.65
N ASN A 12 -25.81 -7.10 -58.01
CA ASN A 12 -24.86 -7.96 -57.27
C ASN A 12 -24.60 -7.32 -55.89
N SER A 13 -25.49 -7.47 -54.95
CA SER A 13 -25.24 -7.21 -53.56
C SER A 13 -24.40 -8.36 -52.99
N THR A 14 -23.13 -8.34 -53.31
CA THR A 14 -22.16 -9.14 -52.54
C THR A 14 -22.10 -8.56 -51.14
N PHE A 15 -22.63 -9.27 -50.14
CA PHE A 15 -22.44 -8.97 -48.76
C PHE A 15 -21.08 -9.53 -48.25
N PRO A 16 -19.93 -8.86 -48.51
CA PRO A 16 -18.69 -9.22 -47.84
C PRO A 16 -18.75 -8.89 -46.37
N THR A 17 -19.66 -7.98 -45.94
CA THR A 17 -19.80 -7.43 -44.61
C THR A 17 -20.18 -8.46 -43.55
N LEU A 18 -21.06 -9.41 -43.83
CA LEU A 18 -21.48 -10.41 -42.82
C LEU A 18 -20.38 -11.42 -42.50
N LYS A 19 -19.61 -11.85 -43.50
CA LYS A 19 -18.45 -12.75 -43.26
C LYS A 19 -17.33 -12.03 -42.52
N VAL A 20 -17.04 -10.77 -42.86
CA VAL A 20 -16.02 -9.95 -42.19
C VAL A 20 -16.45 -9.69 -40.75
N LEU A 21 -17.71 -9.33 -40.51
CA LEU A 21 -18.24 -9.17 -39.14
C LEU A 21 -18.17 -10.46 -38.34
N GLY A 22 -18.46 -11.62 -38.96
CA GLY A 22 -18.33 -12.93 -38.32
C GLY A 22 -16.88 -13.24 -37.89
N TRP A 23 -15.91 -12.99 -38.78
CA TRP A 23 -14.49 -13.14 -38.47
C TRP A 23 -14.01 -12.18 -37.35
N LEU A 24 -14.44 -10.92 -37.41
CA LEU A 24 -14.14 -9.93 -36.37
C LEU A 24 -14.71 -10.37 -35.01
N ALA A 25 -15.96 -10.83 -34.97
CA ALA A 25 -16.56 -11.35 -33.75
C ALA A 25 -15.82 -12.58 -33.22
N ALA A 26 -15.41 -13.52 -34.09
CA ALA A 26 -14.63 -14.68 -33.68
C ALA A 26 -13.25 -14.29 -33.14
N ILE A 27 -12.55 -13.36 -33.78
CA ILE A 27 -11.26 -12.84 -33.29
C ILE A 27 -11.43 -12.15 -31.95
N LEU A 28 -12.43 -11.28 -31.77
CA LEU A 28 -12.72 -10.61 -30.52
C LEU A 28 -13.05 -11.61 -29.38
N THR A 29 -13.81 -12.66 -29.71
CA THR A 29 -14.12 -13.73 -28.76
C THR A 29 -12.85 -14.46 -28.32
N VAL A 30 -11.97 -14.82 -29.26
CA VAL A 30 -10.70 -15.49 -28.96
C VAL A 30 -9.81 -14.56 -28.12
N VAL A 31 -9.70 -13.28 -28.46
CA VAL A 31 -8.93 -12.29 -27.69
C VAL A 31 -9.50 -12.15 -26.27
N ALA A 32 -10.83 -12.06 -26.16
CA ALA A 32 -11.50 -11.97 -24.85
C ALA A 32 -11.25 -13.23 -24.01
N VAL A 33 -11.35 -14.43 -24.60
CA VAL A 33 -11.05 -15.68 -23.89
C VAL A 33 -9.58 -15.72 -23.49
N MET A 34 -8.65 -15.41 -24.38
CA MET A 34 -7.22 -15.34 -24.05
C MET A 34 -6.91 -14.32 -22.96
N TYR A 35 -7.59 -13.18 -22.96
CA TYR A 35 -7.47 -12.20 -21.89
C TYR A 35 -7.95 -12.80 -20.56
N LEU A 36 -9.13 -13.41 -20.51
CA LEU A 36 -9.73 -13.93 -19.28
C LEU A 36 -8.97 -15.11 -18.65
N ILE A 37 -8.27 -15.94 -19.47
CA ILE A 37 -7.45 -17.04 -18.97
C ILE A 37 -6.00 -16.63 -18.65
N GLY A 38 -5.66 -15.34 -18.80
CA GLY A 38 -4.32 -14.82 -18.54
C GLY A 38 -3.94 -14.92 -17.06
N PRO A 39 -2.64 -14.94 -16.77
CA PRO A 39 -2.15 -14.95 -15.40
C PRO A 39 -2.62 -13.68 -14.68
N GLN A 40 -3.02 -13.81 -13.44
CA GLN A 40 -3.45 -12.73 -12.56
C GLN A 40 -2.60 -12.70 -11.30
N VAL A 41 -2.57 -11.54 -10.64
CA VAL A 41 -1.94 -11.43 -9.33
C VAL A 41 -2.72 -12.31 -8.35
N GLU A 42 -2.02 -13.24 -7.73
CA GLU A 42 -2.59 -14.06 -6.66
C GLU A 42 -2.63 -13.27 -5.36
N VAL A 43 -3.79 -13.24 -4.71
CA VAL A 43 -4.00 -12.65 -3.40
C VAL A 43 -4.35 -13.76 -2.43
N ASP A 44 -3.32 -14.35 -1.82
CA ASP A 44 -3.47 -15.38 -0.79
C ASP A 44 -3.43 -14.72 0.60
N GLU A 45 -4.56 -14.76 1.30
CA GLU A 45 -4.72 -14.23 2.67
C GLU A 45 -4.51 -15.31 3.74
N SER A 46 -4.22 -16.55 3.37
CA SER A 46 -3.99 -17.66 4.29
C SER A 46 -2.60 -17.61 4.94
N VAL A 47 -2.26 -16.44 5.46
CA VAL A 47 -0.97 -16.17 6.11
C VAL A 47 -1.12 -16.14 7.62
N THR A 48 -0.06 -16.52 8.32
CA THR A 48 0.02 -16.47 9.78
C THR A 48 1.28 -15.74 10.24
N ALA A 49 1.23 -15.15 11.42
CA ALA A 49 2.40 -14.54 12.03
C ALA A 49 3.49 -15.61 12.25
N PRO A 50 4.76 -15.28 12.04
CA PRO A 50 5.86 -16.18 12.35
C PRO A 50 5.95 -16.40 13.87
N LYS A 51 6.46 -17.56 14.26
CA LYS A 51 6.81 -17.81 15.67
C LYS A 51 8.01 -16.97 16.06
N LEU A 52 7.82 -16.03 16.96
CA LEU A 52 8.87 -15.16 17.46
C LEU A 52 9.63 -15.82 18.62
N PRO A 53 10.97 -15.83 18.59
CA PRO A 53 11.78 -16.27 19.72
C PRO A 53 11.76 -15.23 20.86
N ASP A 54 12.33 -15.60 22.01
CA ASP A 54 12.39 -14.68 23.16
C ASP A 54 13.25 -13.44 22.87
N ASN A 55 14.36 -13.61 22.17
CA ASN A 55 15.25 -12.50 21.82
C ASN A 55 14.91 -11.94 20.43
N LEU A 56 14.10 -10.88 20.42
CA LEU A 56 13.68 -10.20 19.18
C LEU A 56 14.85 -9.52 18.45
N ASN A 57 15.84 -8.99 19.17
CA ASN A 57 16.98 -8.35 18.51
C ASN A 57 17.83 -9.36 17.71
N SER A 58 18.06 -10.54 18.30
CA SER A 58 18.76 -11.63 17.58
C SER A 58 17.92 -12.13 16.40
N TYR A 59 16.61 -12.23 16.55
CA TYR A 59 15.69 -12.61 15.48
C TYR A 59 15.78 -11.65 14.30
N LEU A 60 15.67 -10.35 14.55
CA LEU A 60 15.77 -9.33 13.50
C LEU A 60 17.14 -9.34 12.85
N TRP A 61 18.21 -9.47 13.64
CA TRP A 61 19.56 -9.54 13.07
C TRP A 61 19.73 -10.76 12.14
N VAL A 62 19.25 -11.94 12.53
CA VAL A 62 19.34 -13.16 11.71
C VAL A 62 18.51 -13.04 10.44
N THR A 63 17.28 -12.55 10.54
CA THR A 63 16.36 -12.47 9.39
C THR A 63 16.77 -11.37 8.41
N GLU A 64 17.23 -10.22 8.89
CA GLU A 64 17.63 -9.10 8.03
C GLU A 64 19.02 -9.33 7.40
N SER A 65 19.94 -10.03 8.08
CA SER A 65 21.27 -10.35 7.53
C SER A 65 21.25 -11.30 6.32
N GLN A 66 20.12 -11.90 6.03
CA GLN A 66 19.91 -12.73 4.82
C GLN A 66 19.80 -11.89 3.54
N TYR A 67 19.62 -10.57 3.67
CA TYR A 67 19.42 -9.68 2.55
C TYR A 67 20.56 -8.66 2.42
N ALA A 68 20.91 -8.32 1.18
CA ALA A 68 21.79 -7.19 0.88
C ALA A 68 21.01 -5.88 1.03
N LEU A 69 20.87 -5.41 2.26
CA LEU A 69 20.15 -4.18 2.57
C LEU A 69 20.99 -2.94 2.30
N ARG A 70 20.37 -1.88 1.85
CA ARG A 70 20.96 -0.55 1.87
C ARG A 70 21.13 -0.09 3.33
N PRO A 71 22.13 0.77 3.63
CA PRO A 71 22.34 1.25 4.99
C PRO A 71 21.06 1.86 5.61
N ASP A 72 20.80 1.54 6.85
CA ASP A 72 19.65 2.02 7.64
C ASP A 72 18.27 1.61 7.13
N MET A 73 18.17 0.52 6.34
CA MET A 73 16.89 0.03 5.80
C MET A 73 16.34 -1.17 6.57
N GLU A 74 17.09 -1.76 7.49
CA GLU A 74 16.70 -2.93 8.25
C GLU A 74 15.48 -2.66 9.17
N LYS A 75 14.73 -3.70 9.52
CA LYS A 75 13.74 -3.70 10.60
C LYS A 75 14.41 -3.28 11.91
N LYS A 76 13.74 -2.46 12.73
CA LYS A 76 14.37 -1.90 13.93
C LYS A 76 13.40 -1.81 15.10
N ILE A 77 13.86 -2.25 16.27
CA ILE A 77 13.21 -1.94 17.55
C ILE A 77 13.90 -0.71 18.17
N VAL A 78 13.08 0.27 18.58
CA VAL A 78 13.53 1.40 19.40
C VAL A 78 12.89 1.25 20.78
N TRP A 79 13.71 0.93 21.76
CA TRP A 79 13.26 0.77 23.12
C TRP A 79 13.06 2.12 23.82
N SER A 80 11.93 2.30 24.48
CA SER A 80 11.66 3.48 25.31
C SER A 80 12.74 3.68 26.39
N ASN A 81 13.26 2.58 26.93
CA ASN A 81 14.44 2.58 27.79
C ASN A 81 15.47 1.55 27.27
N PRO A 82 16.46 1.96 26.45
CA PRO A 82 17.45 1.03 25.90
C PRO A 82 18.35 0.33 26.93
N ARG A 83 18.51 0.94 28.12
CA ARG A 83 19.34 0.38 29.19
C ARG A 83 18.62 -0.72 30.00
N ALA A 84 17.30 -0.70 30.00
CA ALA A 84 16.46 -1.68 30.66
C ALA A 84 15.22 -1.97 29.77
N PRO A 85 15.37 -2.73 28.69
CA PRO A 85 14.28 -3.08 27.79
C PRO A 85 13.18 -3.83 28.54
N GLN A 86 11.97 -3.34 28.45
CA GLN A 86 10.80 -3.95 29.10
C GLN A 86 9.53 -3.66 28.28
N ILE A 87 8.49 -4.43 28.51
CA ILE A 87 7.16 -4.20 27.91
C ILE A 87 6.60 -2.89 28.45
N THR A 88 6.11 -2.04 27.56
CA THR A 88 5.47 -0.75 27.88
C THR A 88 3.94 -0.86 27.83
N PRO A 89 3.17 0.11 28.36
CA PRO A 89 1.71 0.12 28.22
C PRO A 89 1.28 0.09 26.75
N TYR A 90 1.96 0.84 25.90
CA TYR A 90 1.75 0.88 24.46
C TYR A 90 3.02 0.50 23.70
N SER A 91 2.84 -0.07 22.51
CA SER A 91 3.87 -0.10 21.47
C SER A 91 3.38 0.61 20.23
N VAL A 92 4.28 1.25 19.49
CA VAL A 92 4.02 1.82 18.18
C VAL A 92 4.64 0.91 17.14
N VAL A 93 3.88 0.56 16.10
CA VAL A 93 4.33 -0.22 14.94
C VAL A 93 4.16 0.62 13.70
N TYR A 94 5.22 0.79 12.92
CA TYR A 94 5.17 1.55 11.68
C TYR A 94 5.25 0.65 10.44
N LEU A 95 4.29 0.84 9.53
CA LEU A 95 4.21 0.22 8.21
C LEU A 95 4.40 1.29 7.14
N HIS A 96 5.52 1.23 6.42
CA HIS A 96 5.86 2.25 5.40
C HIS A 96 5.13 2.06 4.08
N GLY A 97 5.17 3.08 3.22
CA GLY A 97 4.59 3.09 1.89
C GLY A 97 5.39 2.30 0.85
N PHE A 98 4.78 2.10 -0.34
CA PHE A 98 5.42 1.43 -1.47
C PHE A 98 6.64 2.20 -1.96
N SER A 99 7.70 1.48 -2.27
CA SER A 99 9.04 1.96 -2.62
C SER A 99 9.79 2.72 -1.52
N ALA A 100 9.13 3.07 -0.42
CA ALA A 100 9.70 3.76 0.73
C ALA A 100 10.44 2.82 1.70
N SER A 101 10.74 3.32 2.88
CA SER A 101 11.37 2.61 3.97
C SER A 101 10.91 3.19 5.32
N ARG A 102 11.44 2.66 6.41
CA ARG A 102 11.21 3.22 7.76
C ARG A 102 11.57 4.70 7.91
N GLN A 103 12.35 5.27 6.96
CA GLN A 103 12.74 6.68 6.98
C GLN A 103 11.66 7.61 6.40
N GLU A 104 10.59 7.08 5.82
CA GLU A 104 9.56 7.84 5.10
C GLU A 104 8.98 8.99 5.92
N ILE A 105 8.63 8.73 7.18
CA ILE A 105 8.06 9.74 8.09
C ILE A 105 8.93 9.99 9.33
N ASP A 106 10.21 9.56 9.31
CA ASP A 106 11.16 9.83 10.40
C ASP A 106 11.32 11.36 10.59
N PRO A 107 11.20 11.91 11.83
CA PRO A 107 11.15 11.23 13.12
C PRO A 107 9.76 11.09 13.75
N PHE A 108 8.67 11.14 12.99
CA PHE A 108 7.31 11.15 13.53
C PHE A 108 7.04 9.98 14.49
N CYS A 109 7.37 8.75 14.10
CA CYS A 109 7.10 7.57 14.92
C CYS A 109 7.96 7.53 16.19
N GLU A 110 9.21 7.99 16.11
CA GLU A 110 10.10 8.10 17.27
C GLU A 110 9.58 9.13 18.26
N GLN A 111 9.11 10.28 17.79
CA GLN A 111 8.53 11.33 18.63
C GLN A 111 7.22 10.86 19.28
N LEU A 112 6.34 10.22 18.50
CA LEU A 112 5.09 9.64 19.03
C LEU A 112 5.37 8.59 20.12
N ALA A 113 6.30 7.68 19.85
CA ALA A 113 6.69 6.66 20.83
C ALA A 113 7.29 7.29 22.11
N PHE A 114 8.09 8.36 21.97
CA PHE A 114 8.64 9.09 23.08
C PHE A 114 7.55 9.72 23.94
N GLU A 115 6.58 10.43 23.34
CA GLU A 115 5.46 11.04 24.06
C GLU A 115 4.61 10.02 24.82
N LEU A 116 4.36 8.86 24.20
CA LEU A 116 3.59 7.77 24.79
C LEU A 116 4.41 6.89 25.76
N ARG A 117 5.71 7.15 25.91
CA ARG A 117 6.67 6.27 26.60
C ARG A 117 6.56 4.82 26.12
N ALA A 118 6.35 4.65 24.83
CA ALA A 118 6.14 3.39 24.16
C ALA A 118 7.43 2.84 23.53
N ASN A 119 7.54 1.53 23.41
CA ASN A 119 8.49 0.91 22.50
C ASN A 119 7.99 1.10 21.06
N LEU A 120 8.93 1.15 20.11
CA LEU A 120 8.62 1.33 18.70
C LEU A 120 9.22 0.19 17.87
N PHE A 121 8.44 -0.32 16.93
CA PHE A 121 8.91 -1.20 15.88
C PHE A 121 8.76 -0.54 14.51
N LEU A 122 9.87 -0.46 13.78
CA LEU A 122 9.96 0.06 12.42
C LEU A 122 10.10 -1.11 11.46
N THR A 123 9.08 -1.35 10.66
CA THR A 123 9.00 -2.47 9.71
C THR A 123 9.82 -2.21 8.45
N ARG A 124 10.19 -3.28 7.78
CA ARG A 124 10.62 -3.31 6.38
C ARG A 124 9.77 -4.35 5.65
N LEU A 125 9.01 -3.92 4.67
CA LEU A 125 8.22 -4.81 3.82
C LEU A 125 9.15 -5.57 2.85
N ALA A 126 8.80 -6.81 2.54
CA ALA A 126 9.53 -7.63 1.58
C ALA A 126 9.80 -6.88 0.27
N GLY A 127 10.97 -7.08 -0.30
CA GLY A 127 11.45 -6.37 -1.50
C GLY A 127 11.98 -4.95 -1.25
N HIS A 128 11.59 -4.29 -0.17
CA HIS A 128 11.99 -2.92 0.14
C HIS A 128 13.35 -2.84 0.85
N GLY A 129 13.98 -1.67 0.81
CA GLY A 129 15.28 -1.44 1.45
C GLY A 129 16.46 -2.11 0.74
N ARG A 130 16.26 -2.69 -0.42
CA ARG A 130 17.22 -3.36 -1.29
C ARG A 130 17.36 -2.59 -2.62
N ASP A 131 17.83 -3.25 -3.67
CA ASP A 131 17.85 -2.69 -5.02
C ASP A 131 16.47 -2.70 -5.69
N GLY A 132 16.40 -2.17 -6.92
CA GLY A 132 15.14 -2.10 -7.67
C GLY A 132 14.66 -3.43 -8.23
N GLU A 133 15.55 -4.43 -8.36
CA GLU A 133 15.17 -5.79 -8.80
C GLU A 133 14.36 -6.49 -7.69
N ALA A 134 14.81 -6.34 -6.44
CA ALA A 134 14.17 -6.94 -5.29
C ALA A 134 12.71 -6.47 -5.06
N MET A 135 12.34 -5.31 -5.57
CA MET A 135 10.95 -4.81 -5.48
C MET A 135 9.94 -5.69 -6.23
N ALA A 136 10.38 -6.48 -7.21
CA ALA A 136 9.53 -7.39 -7.97
C ALA A 136 9.51 -8.83 -7.42
N GLU A 137 10.27 -9.11 -6.36
CA GLU A 137 10.31 -10.46 -5.76
C GLU A 137 9.06 -10.81 -4.95
N PRO A 138 8.48 -9.89 -4.11
CA PRO A 138 7.40 -10.25 -3.22
C PRO A 138 6.06 -10.39 -3.93
N GLU A 139 5.26 -11.29 -3.40
CA GLU A 139 3.82 -11.39 -3.63
C GLU A 139 3.04 -10.64 -2.54
N VAL A 140 1.73 -10.44 -2.75
CA VAL A 140 0.87 -9.79 -1.75
C VAL A 140 0.96 -10.49 -0.38
N LYS A 141 0.95 -11.82 -0.36
CA LYS A 141 1.05 -12.62 0.88
C LYS A 141 2.31 -12.33 1.70
N ASP A 142 3.42 -11.91 1.06
CA ASP A 142 4.65 -11.60 1.78
C ASP A 142 4.50 -10.30 2.58
N TRP A 143 3.86 -9.27 2.02
CA TRP A 143 3.55 -8.04 2.75
C TRP A 143 2.51 -8.26 3.85
N LEU A 144 1.51 -9.14 3.62
CA LEU A 144 0.55 -9.53 4.65
C LEU A 144 1.26 -10.25 5.81
N ARG A 145 2.24 -11.13 5.51
CA ARG A 145 3.06 -11.82 6.52
C ARG A 145 3.95 -10.85 7.29
N ASP A 146 4.62 -9.89 6.61
CA ASP A 146 5.40 -8.84 7.26
C ASP A 146 4.54 -7.99 8.21
N THR A 147 3.29 -7.75 7.82
CA THR A 147 2.33 -7.00 8.64
C THR A 147 1.94 -7.77 9.91
N LEU A 148 1.67 -9.07 9.80
CA LEU A 148 1.40 -9.93 10.95
C LEU A 148 2.63 -10.08 11.85
N GLU A 149 3.83 -10.20 11.27
CA GLU A 149 5.09 -10.20 12.04
C GLU A 149 5.26 -8.89 12.81
N ALA A 150 5.01 -7.75 12.14
CA ALA A 150 5.13 -6.45 12.77
C ALA A 150 4.17 -6.29 13.96
N TYR A 151 2.93 -6.74 13.79
CA TYR A 151 1.95 -6.74 14.87
C TYR A 151 2.35 -7.67 16.03
N ALA A 152 2.78 -8.90 15.71
CA ALA A 152 3.23 -9.86 16.73
C ALA A 152 4.45 -9.33 17.52
N ILE A 153 5.39 -8.63 16.85
CA ILE A 153 6.49 -7.94 17.54
C ILE A 153 5.92 -6.82 18.40
N GLY A 154 4.98 -6.02 17.90
CA GLY A 154 4.29 -4.98 18.66
C GLY A 154 3.67 -5.50 19.96
N GLU A 155 2.99 -6.65 19.93
CA GLU A 155 2.42 -7.30 21.13
C GLU A 155 3.48 -7.76 22.15
N ARG A 156 4.70 -8.07 21.69
CA ARG A 156 5.84 -8.39 22.57
C ARG A 156 6.48 -7.13 23.17
N LEU A 157 6.31 -5.97 22.53
CA LEU A 157 6.87 -4.69 22.95
C LEU A 157 5.94 -3.88 23.84
N GLY A 158 4.62 -4.02 23.68
CA GLY A 158 3.62 -3.29 24.45
C GLY A 158 2.37 -4.10 24.75
N ARG A 159 1.62 -3.69 25.78
CA ARG A 159 0.35 -4.35 26.13
C ARG A 159 -0.76 -4.05 25.14
N LYS A 160 -0.72 -2.88 24.51
CA LYS A 160 -1.62 -2.41 23.46
C LYS A 160 -0.79 -1.90 22.30
N VAL A 161 -1.21 -2.21 21.09
CA VAL A 161 -0.49 -1.86 19.87
C VAL A 161 -1.17 -0.69 19.16
N ILE A 162 -0.41 0.32 18.81
CA ILE A 162 -0.81 1.42 17.94
C ILE A 162 -0.11 1.19 16.60
N VAL A 163 -0.87 1.04 15.52
CA VAL A 163 -0.28 0.87 14.19
C VAL A 163 -0.36 2.18 13.43
N VAL A 164 0.79 2.67 13.01
CA VAL A 164 0.94 3.82 12.10
C VAL A 164 1.24 3.28 10.72
N GLY A 165 0.49 3.70 9.72
CA GLY A 165 0.70 3.26 8.33
C GLY A 165 0.65 4.43 7.36
N THR A 166 1.56 4.42 6.37
CA THR A 166 1.55 5.40 5.27
C THR A 166 1.22 4.70 3.97
N SER A 167 0.29 5.25 3.17
CA SER A 167 -0.03 4.77 1.82
C SER A 167 -0.33 3.25 1.80
N THR A 168 0.52 2.44 1.19
CA THR A 168 0.46 0.97 1.20
C THR A 168 0.49 0.40 2.62
N GLY A 169 1.30 0.97 3.51
CA GLY A 169 1.33 0.58 4.92
C GLY A 169 0.01 0.85 5.64
N ALA A 170 -0.71 1.92 5.28
CA ALA A 170 -2.05 2.20 5.78
C ALA A 170 -3.08 1.17 5.26
N SER A 171 -2.95 0.74 4.00
CA SER A 171 -3.77 -0.32 3.42
C SER A 171 -3.56 -1.65 4.16
N LEU A 172 -2.31 -2.01 4.45
CA LEU A 172 -1.95 -3.19 5.24
C LEU A 172 -2.48 -3.12 6.68
N ALA A 173 -2.41 -1.93 7.31
CA ALA A 173 -2.95 -1.71 8.65
C ALA A 173 -4.47 -1.91 8.73
N LEU A 174 -5.22 -1.51 7.70
CA LEU A 174 -6.67 -1.77 7.60
C LEU A 174 -6.98 -3.25 7.46
N TRP A 175 -6.23 -3.98 6.61
CA TRP A 175 -6.36 -5.42 6.48
C TRP A 175 -6.08 -6.12 7.82
N LEU A 176 -4.99 -5.75 8.48
CA LEU A 176 -4.60 -6.30 9.79
C LEU A 176 -5.72 -6.14 10.82
N ALA A 177 -6.30 -4.94 10.91
CA ALA A 177 -7.29 -4.61 11.93
C ALA A 177 -8.62 -5.38 11.81
N LEU A 178 -8.86 -6.02 10.67
CA LEU A 178 -10.03 -6.87 10.42
C LEU A 178 -9.76 -8.36 10.66
N ARG A 179 -8.55 -8.71 11.09
CA ARG A 179 -8.18 -10.10 11.39
C ARG A 179 -8.70 -10.53 12.76
N GLU A 180 -9.28 -11.72 12.83
CA GLU A 180 -9.84 -12.25 14.07
C GLU A 180 -8.80 -12.47 15.18
N GLU A 181 -7.57 -12.79 14.80
CA GLU A 181 -6.44 -12.99 15.71
C GLU A 181 -5.89 -11.70 16.33
N VAL A 182 -6.24 -10.52 15.78
CA VAL A 182 -5.76 -9.21 16.24
C VAL A 182 -6.63 -8.70 17.39
N LYS A 183 -6.15 -8.85 18.63
CA LYS A 183 -6.95 -8.55 19.84
C LYS A 183 -6.48 -7.31 20.61
N ASN A 184 -5.19 -6.95 20.51
CA ASN A 184 -4.59 -5.89 21.31
C ASN A 184 -4.33 -4.61 20.52
N LEU A 185 -4.98 -4.46 19.36
CA LEU A 185 -4.88 -3.27 18.53
C LEU A 185 -5.69 -2.12 19.16
N HIS A 186 -4.97 -1.11 19.67
CA HIS A 186 -5.57 0.02 20.39
C HIS A 186 -6.06 1.12 19.45
N ALA A 187 -5.28 1.43 18.43
CA ALA A 187 -5.61 2.48 17.46
C ALA A 187 -4.90 2.27 16.13
N LEU A 188 -5.50 2.80 15.07
CA LEU A 188 -4.90 3.01 13.76
C LEU A 188 -4.63 4.49 13.52
N VAL A 189 -3.42 4.80 13.02
CA VAL A 189 -3.03 6.12 12.54
C VAL A 189 -2.61 5.97 11.08
N LEU A 190 -3.43 6.46 10.15
CA LEU A 190 -3.31 6.20 8.73
C LEU A 190 -3.03 7.49 7.97
N PHE A 191 -1.92 7.53 7.23
CA PHE A 191 -1.52 8.66 6.40
C PHE A 191 -1.69 8.32 4.93
N SER A 192 -2.47 9.12 4.21
CA SER A 192 -2.73 8.98 2.77
C SER A 192 -3.02 7.54 2.33
N PRO A 193 -3.99 6.83 2.97
CA PRO A 193 -4.22 5.40 2.71
C PRO A 193 -4.48 5.13 1.24
N ASN A 194 -3.80 4.12 0.68
CA ASN A 194 -3.94 3.75 -0.72
C ASN A 194 -5.14 2.81 -0.92
N PHE A 195 -6.34 3.38 -1.03
CA PHE A 195 -7.53 2.65 -1.46
C PHE A 195 -7.63 2.51 -2.99
N SER A 196 -7.01 3.40 -3.72
CA SER A 196 -6.93 3.39 -5.18
C SER A 196 -5.87 4.40 -5.64
N PRO A 197 -5.05 4.08 -6.63
CA PRO A 197 -4.15 5.07 -7.21
C PRO A 197 -4.94 6.15 -7.96
N ARG A 198 -4.40 7.36 -8.03
CA ARG A 198 -4.97 8.45 -8.82
C ARG A 198 -5.04 8.10 -10.31
N ASN A 199 -4.01 7.42 -10.82
CA ASN A 199 -4.03 6.92 -12.20
C ASN A 199 -4.88 5.65 -12.28
N LYS A 200 -6.09 5.77 -12.82
CA LYS A 200 -7.04 4.65 -12.96
C LYS A 200 -6.55 3.51 -13.85
N LEU A 201 -5.66 3.79 -14.81
CA LEU A 201 -5.07 2.75 -15.66
C LEU A 201 -4.17 1.78 -14.87
N ALA A 202 -3.68 2.19 -13.70
CA ALA A 202 -2.91 1.29 -12.84
C ALA A 202 -3.73 0.05 -12.41
N GLY A 203 -5.05 0.15 -12.35
CA GLY A 203 -5.94 -0.98 -12.06
C GLY A 203 -5.81 -2.14 -13.05
N LEU A 204 -5.39 -1.88 -14.30
CA LEU A 204 -5.14 -2.91 -15.29
C LEU A 204 -4.00 -3.86 -14.89
N ALA A 205 -3.07 -3.37 -14.06
CA ALA A 205 -1.94 -4.18 -13.60
C ALA A 205 -2.34 -5.32 -12.65
N ALA A 206 -3.49 -5.23 -11.99
CA ALA A 206 -3.98 -6.32 -11.13
C ALA A 206 -4.83 -7.36 -11.88
N GLY A 207 -5.23 -7.06 -13.11
CA GLY A 207 -6.03 -7.95 -13.94
C GLY A 207 -5.21 -9.01 -14.68
N PRO A 208 -5.89 -9.82 -15.55
CA PRO A 208 -5.21 -10.78 -16.39
C PRO A 208 -4.11 -10.11 -17.23
N TRP A 209 -2.95 -10.76 -17.33
CA TRP A 209 -1.76 -10.25 -18.03
C TRP A 209 -1.19 -8.95 -17.42
N GLY A 210 -1.40 -8.72 -16.13
CA GLY A 210 -1.02 -7.49 -15.45
C GLY A 210 0.46 -7.13 -15.63
N ASP A 211 1.38 -8.09 -15.49
CA ASP A 211 2.82 -7.90 -15.71
C ASP A 211 3.13 -7.45 -17.13
N GLN A 212 2.55 -8.15 -18.13
CA GLN A 212 2.78 -7.86 -19.55
C GLN A 212 2.20 -6.51 -19.94
N ILE A 213 0.99 -6.20 -19.46
CA ILE A 213 0.33 -4.91 -19.69
C ILE A 213 1.15 -3.79 -19.03
N THR A 214 1.57 -3.96 -17.80
CA THR A 214 2.38 -2.96 -17.08
C THR A 214 3.69 -2.72 -17.81
N ARG A 215 4.39 -3.79 -18.20
CA ARG A 215 5.64 -3.68 -18.93
C ARG A 215 5.47 -3.02 -20.30
N LEU A 216 4.35 -3.26 -20.97
CA LEU A 216 4.03 -2.63 -22.26
C LEU A 216 3.76 -1.12 -22.11
N LEU A 217 3.02 -0.72 -21.06
CA LEU A 217 2.59 0.67 -20.84
C LEU A 217 3.67 1.54 -20.18
N VAL A 218 4.47 0.97 -19.27
CA VAL A 218 5.42 1.70 -18.43
C VAL A 218 6.87 1.41 -18.82
N GLY A 219 7.12 0.32 -19.52
CA GLY A 219 8.46 -0.20 -19.81
C GLY A 219 8.94 -1.17 -18.73
N PRO A 220 10.20 -1.66 -18.81
CA PRO A 220 10.74 -2.66 -17.89
C PRO A 220 11.01 -2.12 -16.47
N TYR A 221 11.13 -0.81 -16.34
CA TYR A 221 11.37 -0.12 -15.06
C TYR A 221 10.44 1.07 -14.91
N ARG A 222 9.98 1.28 -13.68
CA ARG A 222 9.40 2.53 -13.23
C ARG A 222 10.47 3.33 -12.51
N GLU A 223 10.53 4.62 -12.82
CA GLU A 223 11.51 5.54 -12.23
C GLU A 223 10.85 6.88 -11.91
N PHE A 224 11.29 7.51 -10.83
CA PHE A 224 10.93 8.88 -10.49
C PHE A 224 12.16 9.63 -9.98
N GLN A 225 12.19 10.93 -10.19
CA GLN A 225 13.28 11.78 -9.72
C GLN A 225 13.10 12.07 -8.23
N PRO A 226 14.12 11.80 -7.40
CA PRO A 226 14.08 12.15 -6.00
C PRO A 226 14.24 13.66 -5.81
N GLU A 227 13.56 14.22 -4.83
CA GLU A 227 13.62 15.64 -4.48
C GLU A 227 14.93 16.04 -3.79
N SER A 228 15.65 15.06 -3.22
CA SER A 228 16.92 15.27 -2.51
C SER A 228 17.73 13.98 -2.46
N PRO A 229 19.05 14.04 -2.10
CA PRO A 229 19.85 12.85 -1.83
C PRO A 229 19.27 11.98 -0.70
N GLU A 230 18.66 12.59 0.32
CA GLU A 230 18.01 11.90 1.43
C GLU A 230 16.76 11.15 0.94
N HIS A 231 15.97 11.74 0.04
CA HIS A 231 14.85 11.06 -0.61
C HIS A 231 15.35 9.84 -1.41
N ALA A 232 16.42 9.99 -2.19
CA ALA A 232 17.03 8.87 -2.92
C ALA A 232 17.54 7.73 -2.00
N LYS A 233 17.98 8.07 -0.78
CA LYS A 233 18.39 7.06 0.21
C LYS A 233 17.20 6.34 0.83
N GLY A 234 16.13 7.07 1.16
CA GLY A 234 14.95 6.54 1.84
C GLY A 234 14.01 5.73 0.95
N TRP A 235 14.07 5.91 -0.37
CA TRP A 235 13.19 5.25 -1.34
C TRP A 235 13.96 4.44 -2.39
N THR A 236 13.30 3.46 -2.97
CA THR A 236 13.75 2.78 -4.19
C THR A 236 13.18 3.55 -5.38
N THR A 237 13.98 4.49 -5.91
CA THR A 237 13.54 5.45 -6.93
C THR A 237 13.44 4.87 -8.35
N ARG A 238 14.08 3.71 -8.59
CA ARG A 238 14.01 2.95 -9.84
C ARG A 238 13.86 1.47 -9.52
N TYR A 239 12.77 0.87 -10.00
CA TYR A 239 12.43 -0.53 -9.73
C TYR A 239 11.74 -1.18 -10.92
N ARG A 240 11.75 -2.52 -10.94
CA ARG A 240 11.07 -3.32 -11.96
C ARG A 240 9.58 -3.01 -12.00
N SER A 241 9.04 -2.85 -13.20
CA SER A 241 7.61 -2.57 -13.38
C SER A 241 6.71 -3.70 -12.90
N GLU A 242 7.23 -4.93 -12.80
CA GLU A 242 6.56 -6.11 -12.25
C GLU A 242 6.23 -6.00 -10.74
N ALA A 243 6.79 -5.01 -10.03
CA ALA A 243 6.36 -4.69 -8.66
C ALA A 243 4.97 -4.02 -8.59
N VAL A 244 4.51 -3.39 -9.69
CA VAL A 244 3.22 -2.68 -9.72
C VAL A 244 2.02 -3.63 -9.66
N PRO A 245 1.96 -4.76 -10.36
CA PRO A 245 0.93 -5.77 -10.21
C PRO A 245 0.71 -6.23 -8.77
N THR A 246 1.77 -6.53 -8.02
CA THR A 246 1.68 -6.90 -6.60
C THR A 246 1.02 -5.78 -5.78
N LEU A 247 1.44 -4.52 -5.98
CA LEU A 247 0.81 -3.36 -5.33
C LEU A 247 -0.69 -3.28 -5.66
N MET A 248 -1.05 -3.48 -6.93
CA MET A 248 -2.44 -3.40 -7.35
C MET A 248 -3.29 -4.58 -6.87
N GLY A 249 -2.68 -5.76 -6.67
CA GLY A 249 -3.32 -6.89 -6.00
C GLY A 249 -3.70 -6.55 -4.56
N LEU A 250 -2.79 -5.91 -3.82
CA LEU A 250 -3.10 -5.41 -2.47
C LEU A 250 -4.22 -4.35 -2.49
N VAL A 251 -4.19 -3.41 -3.43
CA VAL A 251 -5.25 -2.39 -3.57
C VAL A 251 -6.62 -3.07 -3.81
N GLN A 252 -6.69 -4.07 -4.68
CA GLN A 252 -7.93 -4.84 -4.91
C GLN A 252 -8.40 -5.59 -3.66
N LEU A 253 -7.47 -6.14 -2.87
CA LEU A 253 -7.81 -6.75 -1.59
C LEU A 253 -8.46 -5.73 -0.66
N VAL A 254 -7.82 -4.57 -0.49
CA VAL A 254 -8.28 -3.50 0.41
C VAL A 254 -9.61 -2.91 -0.04
N GLU A 255 -9.87 -2.82 -1.34
CA GLU A 255 -11.17 -2.38 -1.88
C GLU A 255 -12.33 -3.28 -1.44
N ARG A 256 -12.08 -4.57 -1.23
CA ARG A 256 -13.10 -5.56 -0.83
C ARG A 256 -13.29 -5.69 0.68
N LEU A 257 -12.44 -5.03 1.48
CA LEU A 257 -12.50 -5.13 2.94
C LEU A 257 -13.84 -4.61 3.48
N PRO A 258 -14.48 -5.34 4.41
CA PRO A 258 -15.73 -4.95 5.04
C PRO A 258 -15.49 -3.90 6.13
N LEU A 259 -15.07 -2.69 5.75
CA LEU A 259 -14.64 -1.62 6.67
C LEU A 259 -15.71 -1.23 7.69
N HIS A 260 -16.98 -1.50 7.42
CA HIS A 260 -18.09 -1.26 8.37
C HIS A 260 -18.02 -2.14 9.61
N THR A 261 -17.26 -3.25 9.57
CA THR A 261 -17.03 -4.12 10.74
C THR A 261 -15.80 -3.72 11.56
N LEU A 262 -14.99 -2.78 11.07
CA LEU A 262 -13.83 -2.29 11.78
C LEU A 262 -14.26 -1.49 13.02
N THR A 263 -13.85 -1.93 14.21
CA THR A 263 -14.18 -1.26 15.48
C THR A 263 -13.04 -0.48 16.11
N THR A 264 -11.80 -0.73 15.66
CA THR A 264 -10.60 -0.06 16.18
C THR A 264 -10.66 1.45 15.95
N PRO A 265 -10.44 2.30 16.99
CA PRO A 265 -10.32 3.74 16.83
C PRO A 265 -9.33 4.12 15.72
N THR A 266 -9.73 5.01 14.81
CA THR A 266 -8.96 5.27 13.60
C THR A 266 -8.81 6.77 13.33
N PHE A 267 -7.56 7.22 13.20
CA PHE A 267 -7.19 8.55 12.73
C PHE A 267 -6.69 8.44 11.30
N VAL A 268 -7.27 9.23 10.39
CA VAL A 268 -6.85 9.32 8.98
C VAL A 268 -6.45 10.73 8.68
N ALA A 269 -5.22 10.94 8.21
CA ALA A 269 -4.79 12.20 7.61
C ALA A 269 -4.50 12.01 6.12
N TYR A 270 -4.80 13.02 5.32
CA TYR A 270 -4.59 13.01 3.87
C TYR A 270 -4.45 14.44 3.33
N SER A 271 -3.91 14.60 2.14
CA SER A 271 -3.99 15.88 1.44
C SER A 271 -5.09 15.85 0.38
N PRO A 272 -5.99 16.86 0.33
CA PRO A 272 -6.95 17.00 -0.76
C PRO A 272 -6.29 17.16 -2.13
N ASN A 273 -5.02 17.55 -2.15
CA ASN A 273 -4.22 17.78 -3.36
C ASN A 273 -3.31 16.57 -3.72
N ASP A 274 -3.47 15.42 -3.06
CA ASP A 274 -2.66 14.21 -3.28
C ASP A 274 -2.62 13.83 -4.75
N LYS A 275 -1.39 13.64 -5.29
CA LYS A 275 -1.14 13.30 -6.70
C LYS A 275 -0.87 11.81 -6.92
N VAL A 276 -0.77 11.03 -5.86
CA VAL A 276 -0.45 9.60 -5.88
C VAL A 276 -1.69 8.74 -5.76
N VAL A 277 -2.53 9.00 -4.75
CA VAL A 277 -3.76 8.25 -4.48
C VAL A 277 -5.02 9.04 -4.83
N ASP A 278 -6.12 8.33 -5.02
CA ASP A 278 -7.43 8.93 -5.29
C ASP A 278 -8.07 9.40 -3.98
N VAL A 279 -8.05 10.70 -3.76
CA VAL A 279 -8.61 11.36 -2.58
C VAL A 279 -10.10 11.03 -2.39
N SER A 280 -10.87 10.98 -3.48
CA SER A 280 -12.30 10.66 -3.41
C SER A 280 -12.55 9.27 -2.80
N GLN A 281 -11.61 8.33 -2.98
CA GLN A 281 -11.69 7.01 -2.38
C GLN A 281 -11.31 7.04 -0.89
N ILE A 282 -10.37 7.92 -0.47
CA ILE A 282 -10.08 8.11 0.95
C ILE A 282 -11.32 8.61 1.67
N GLU A 283 -11.95 9.67 1.17
CA GLU A 283 -13.14 10.27 1.76
C GLU A 283 -14.32 9.28 1.79
N ARG A 284 -14.59 8.60 0.67
CA ARG A 284 -15.64 7.59 0.58
C ARG A 284 -15.40 6.43 1.56
N ARG A 285 -14.23 5.82 1.53
CA ARG A 285 -13.90 4.66 2.37
C ARG A 285 -13.87 5.03 3.86
N PHE A 286 -13.49 6.26 4.19
CA PHE A 286 -13.57 6.75 5.57
C PHE A 286 -15.02 6.75 6.10
N THR A 287 -16.01 7.12 5.27
CA THR A 287 -17.42 7.07 5.70
C THR A 287 -17.87 5.65 6.02
N GLU A 288 -17.33 4.65 5.35
CA GLU A 288 -17.62 3.23 5.52
C GLU A 288 -17.00 2.62 6.79
N LEU A 289 -15.99 3.27 7.41
CA LEU A 289 -15.37 2.75 8.63
C LEU A 289 -16.39 2.66 9.77
N GLY A 290 -16.52 1.48 10.37
CA GLY A 290 -17.31 1.26 11.59
C GLY A 290 -16.63 1.76 12.86
N SER A 291 -15.37 2.17 12.77
CA SER A 291 -14.55 2.67 13.89
C SER A 291 -15.20 3.82 14.66
N MET A 292 -15.11 3.76 15.98
CA MET A 292 -15.51 4.85 16.88
C MET A 292 -14.55 4.93 18.07
N PRO A 293 -13.92 6.09 18.35
CA PRO A 293 -13.95 7.30 17.52
C PRO A 293 -13.18 7.15 16.21
N LYS A 294 -13.54 7.94 15.20
CA LYS A 294 -12.77 8.10 13.97
C LYS A 294 -12.61 9.58 13.62
N VAL A 295 -11.44 9.93 13.08
CA VAL A 295 -11.09 11.31 12.68
C VAL A 295 -10.58 11.30 11.25
N LEU A 296 -11.07 12.23 10.42
CA LEU A 296 -10.54 12.52 9.09
C LEU A 296 -9.94 13.94 9.10
N MET A 297 -8.65 14.04 8.82
CA MET A 297 -7.90 15.30 8.91
C MET A 297 -7.28 15.65 7.56
N PRO A 298 -7.77 16.70 6.88
CA PRO A 298 -7.14 17.19 5.66
C PRO A 298 -5.93 18.06 5.96
N TYR A 299 -4.86 17.89 5.16
CA TYR A 299 -3.67 18.75 5.13
C TYR A 299 -3.48 19.30 3.72
N GLU A 300 -3.66 20.60 3.51
CA GLU A 300 -3.64 21.20 2.19
C GLU A 300 -2.23 21.28 1.61
N GLU A 301 -1.23 21.63 2.43
CA GLU A 301 0.15 21.83 2.02
C GLU A 301 1.14 21.07 2.90
N PRO A 302 1.32 19.75 2.70
CA PRO A 302 2.21 18.94 3.52
C PRO A 302 3.71 19.25 3.35
N GLY A 303 4.10 19.85 2.24
CA GLY A 303 5.51 20.13 1.90
C GLY A 303 6.06 19.18 0.83
N ASP A 304 5.60 17.96 0.77
CA ASP A 304 5.87 17.02 -0.31
C ASP A 304 5.29 17.54 -1.64
N PRO A 305 6.08 17.66 -2.74
CA PRO A 305 5.58 18.10 -4.05
C PRO A 305 4.48 17.22 -4.63
N SER A 306 4.43 15.94 -4.22
CA SER A 306 3.34 15.02 -4.58
C SER A 306 2.12 15.14 -3.68
N TYR A 307 2.19 15.89 -2.57
CA TYR A 307 1.16 16.04 -1.56
C TYR A 307 0.74 14.72 -0.89
N HIS A 308 1.61 13.71 -0.93
CA HIS A 308 1.31 12.35 -0.49
C HIS A 308 1.92 12.00 0.87
N VAL A 309 3.19 12.35 1.08
CA VAL A 309 3.90 12.12 2.35
C VAL A 309 3.64 13.30 3.29
N LEU A 310 2.90 13.07 4.37
CA LEU A 310 2.37 14.16 5.22
C LEU A 310 3.31 14.59 6.35
N ALA A 311 4.28 13.76 6.71
CA ALA A 311 5.22 13.99 7.80
C ALA A 311 6.63 13.56 7.40
N GLY A 312 7.60 13.81 8.27
CA GLY A 312 8.97 13.37 8.11
C GLY A 312 9.90 14.47 7.60
N ARG A 313 11.16 14.40 8.07
CA ARG A 313 12.17 15.43 7.77
C ARG A 313 12.56 15.52 6.30
N ILE A 314 12.30 14.45 5.50
CA ILE A 314 12.74 14.39 4.10
C ILE A 314 11.79 15.17 3.20
N LEU A 315 10.50 14.91 3.24
CA LEU A 315 9.52 15.48 2.31
C LEU A 315 8.60 16.51 2.96
N SER A 316 8.23 16.33 4.24
CA SER A 316 7.24 17.18 4.92
C SER A 316 7.66 17.63 6.31
N PRO A 317 8.84 18.30 6.46
CA PRO A 317 9.39 18.64 7.77
C PRO A 317 8.52 19.63 8.55
N ARG A 318 7.79 20.52 7.86
CA ARG A 318 6.97 21.56 8.51
C ARG A 318 5.71 21.03 9.18
N ASN A 319 5.20 19.90 8.73
CA ASN A 319 3.92 19.33 9.20
C ASN A 319 4.10 18.28 10.29
N THR A 320 5.30 17.77 10.47
CA THR A 320 5.57 16.67 11.41
C THR A 320 5.07 16.99 12.81
N GLU A 321 5.41 18.18 13.32
CA GLU A 321 5.02 18.63 14.66
C GLU A 321 3.51 18.79 14.82
N SER A 322 2.84 19.47 13.87
CA SER A 322 1.40 19.69 13.93
C SER A 322 0.62 18.39 13.81
N LEU A 323 1.06 17.48 12.94
CA LEU A 323 0.45 16.18 12.79
C LEU A 323 0.65 15.31 14.03
N LEU A 324 1.83 15.37 14.65
CA LEU A 324 2.12 14.69 15.92
C LEU A 324 1.16 15.15 17.02
N GLN A 325 0.96 16.46 17.17
CA GLN A 325 0.03 17.02 18.16
C GLN A 325 -1.41 16.56 17.94
N GLU A 326 -1.89 16.50 16.69
CA GLU A 326 -3.24 16.02 16.40
C GLU A 326 -3.41 14.53 16.69
N VAL A 327 -2.42 13.72 16.31
CA VAL A 327 -2.42 12.27 16.59
C VAL A 327 -2.34 12.02 18.10
N SER A 328 -1.45 12.71 18.82
CA SER A 328 -1.34 12.60 20.27
C SER A 328 -2.63 12.99 20.97
N ARG A 329 -3.28 14.09 20.53
CA ARG A 329 -4.59 14.52 21.05
C ARG A 329 -5.67 13.48 20.80
N PHE A 330 -5.68 12.83 19.65
CA PHE A 330 -6.60 11.74 19.35
C PHE A 330 -6.37 10.55 20.27
N LEU A 331 -5.13 10.08 20.41
CA LEU A 331 -4.79 8.91 21.21
C LEU A 331 -5.07 9.12 22.72
N HIS A 332 -4.79 10.31 23.27
CA HIS A 332 -5.07 10.63 24.67
C HIS A 332 -6.58 10.70 25.03
N LYS A 333 -7.46 10.81 24.04
CA LYS A 333 -8.92 10.76 24.26
C LYS A 333 -9.47 9.34 24.25
N LEU A 334 -8.66 8.36 23.86
CA LEU A 334 -9.10 6.95 23.86
C LEU A 334 -9.11 6.39 25.28
N PRO A 335 -10.05 5.50 25.59
CA PRO A 335 -10.07 4.84 26.90
C PRO A 335 -8.81 3.96 27.06
N GLU A 336 -8.30 3.94 28.31
CA GLU A 336 -7.16 3.09 28.69
C GLU A 336 -7.45 1.60 28.53
#